data_9c1d99f0b92be0a417504fd3fc8eaab6
#
_entry.id   9c1d99f0b92be0a417504fd3fc8eaab6
#
_cell.length_a   1.000
_cell.length_b   1.000
_cell.length_c   1.000
_cell.angle_alpha   90.00
_cell.angle_beta   90.00
_cell.angle_gamma   90.00
#
_symmetry.space_group_name_H-M   'P 1'
#
loop_
_entity.id
_entity.type
_entity.pdbx_description
1 polymer ?
#
loop_
_entity_poly.entity_id
_entity_poly.type
_entity_poly.pdbx_seq_one_letter_code
_entity_poly.pdbx_strand_id
1 'polypeptide(L)'
;AGAACSTIGSTGVHMRAVKDSDIKLRGNSGYVICLPADHMVTQVQTNMAATLNIDWALRMAADLMSETGHPHDYADLVARIDGWLARSEPGQILYHPYISEAGERGPIVNANARAGFIGLSSGHRFPDLIRAVVESLGMAARDCYGAMDELPKELRLTGGAARSRALRGILAAAVGAPVRVSAREEAGAAGCAMMAAVAIGAYSDMESCVSEWVTPLLGDAETPEPDLQATYSELYPAYAKAREALEPVWDRLAAHRDGADAKDDASNPTQGGS
;
A
#
# COMPACT_ATOMS: atom_id res chain seq x y z
N ALA A 1 -17.15 15.24 4.84
CA ALA A 1 -17.20 14.03 4.01
C ALA A 1 -16.22 14.13 2.83
N GLY A 2 -15.77 13.01 2.30
CA GLY A 2 -14.86 12.94 1.14
C GLY A 2 -13.37 13.10 1.43
N ALA A 3 -12.96 13.42 2.66
CA ALA A 3 -11.55 13.40 3.04
C ALA A 3 -10.99 11.98 2.98
N ALA A 4 -9.81 11.83 2.38
CA ALA A 4 -9.13 10.55 2.26
C ALA A 4 -7.74 10.61 2.89
N CYS A 5 -7.32 9.49 3.47
CA CYS A 5 -6.00 9.35 4.06
C CYS A 5 -5.43 7.96 3.73
N SER A 6 -4.16 7.92 3.35
CA SER A 6 -3.39 6.68 3.28
C SER A 6 -2.27 6.72 4.30
N THR A 7 -2.15 5.65 5.07
CA THR A 7 -0.97 5.38 5.89
C THR A 7 -0.20 4.26 5.23
N ILE A 8 0.99 4.57 4.70
CA ILE A 8 1.82 3.59 3.97
C ILE A 8 3.12 3.39 4.75
N GLY A 9 3.18 2.29 5.45
CA GLY A 9 4.33 1.74 6.15
C GLY A 9 4.61 0.33 5.63
N SER A 10 4.97 -0.60 6.50
CA SER A 10 5.11 -2.04 6.14
C SER A 10 3.82 -2.59 5.54
N THR A 11 2.67 -2.13 6.04
CA THR A 11 1.33 -2.37 5.51
C THR A 11 0.75 -1.08 4.92
N GLY A 12 -0.32 -1.21 4.12
CA GLY A 12 -1.08 -0.07 3.60
C GLY A 12 -2.46 0.02 4.28
N VAL A 13 -2.84 1.21 4.71
CA VAL A 13 -4.19 1.49 5.21
C VAL A 13 -4.75 2.68 4.43
N HIS A 14 -5.87 2.47 3.76
CA HIS A 14 -6.53 3.47 2.93
C HIS A 14 -7.89 3.78 3.52
N MET A 15 -8.15 5.04 3.79
CA MET A 15 -9.32 5.49 4.53
C MET A 15 -10.06 6.59 3.76
N ARG A 16 -11.37 6.57 3.80
CA ARG A 16 -12.23 7.59 3.22
C ARG A 16 -13.37 7.92 4.17
N ALA A 17 -13.46 9.19 4.59
CA ALA A 17 -14.53 9.68 5.45
C ALA A 17 -15.81 9.92 4.64
N VAL A 18 -16.90 9.31 5.05
CA VAL A 18 -18.23 9.43 4.42
C VAL A 18 -19.31 9.62 5.50
N LYS A 19 -20.51 10.01 5.09
CA LYS A 19 -21.67 9.91 5.98
C LYS A 19 -22.03 8.43 6.19
N ASP A 20 -22.61 8.11 7.33
CA ASP A 20 -23.08 6.75 7.64
C ASP A 20 -24.11 6.23 6.63
N SER A 21 -24.93 7.14 6.06
CA SER A 21 -25.88 6.86 4.97
C SER A 21 -25.21 6.51 3.63
N ASP A 22 -23.95 6.87 3.44
CA ASP A 22 -23.25 6.84 2.15
C ASP A 22 -22.15 5.75 2.11
N ILE A 23 -22.23 4.78 3.03
CA ILE A 23 -21.30 3.66 3.08
C ILE A 23 -21.41 2.82 1.81
N LYS A 24 -20.26 2.63 1.13
CA LYS A 24 -20.18 1.81 -0.08
C LYS A 24 -18.86 1.04 -0.06
N LEU A 25 -18.91 -0.22 0.33
CA LEU A 25 -17.82 -1.17 0.23
C LEU A 25 -18.18 -2.23 -0.80
N ARG A 26 -17.33 -2.42 -1.80
CA ARG A 26 -17.51 -3.44 -2.84
C ARG A 26 -16.77 -4.72 -2.46
N GLY A 27 -17.38 -5.86 -2.78
CA GLY A 27 -16.80 -7.16 -2.51
C GLY A 27 -16.91 -7.59 -1.05
N ASN A 28 -15.96 -8.39 -0.60
CA ASN A 28 -15.90 -9.00 0.73
C ASN A 28 -14.78 -8.44 1.61
N SER A 29 -14.19 -7.32 1.21
CA SER A 29 -13.05 -6.69 1.89
C SER A 29 -13.42 -5.36 2.52
N GLY A 30 -12.55 -4.90 3.43
CA GLY A 30 -12.71 -3.62 4.09
C GLY A 30 -13.68 -3.65 5.29
N TYR A 31 -13.71 -2.55 5.99
CA TYR A 31 -14.55 -2.35 7.18
C TYR A 31 -14.83 -0.87 7.40
N VAL A 32 -15.68 -0.58 8.38
CA VAL A 32 -16.11 0.77 8.72
C VAL A 32 -15.75 1.06 10.18
N ILE A 33 -15.23 2.26 10.43
CA ILE A 33 -14.94 2.78 11.79
C ILE A 33 -15.74 4.06 11.99
N CYS A 34 -16.37 4.24 13.14
CA CYS A 34 -17.00 5.49 13.51
C CYS A 34 -15.97 6.61 13.67
N LEU A 35 -16.27 7.77 13.15
CA LEU A 35 -15.51 8.99 13.40
C LEU A 35 -16.11 9.75 14.59
N PRO A 36 -15.31 10.54 15.31
CA PRO A 36 -15.81 11.38 16.41
C PRO A 36 -16.53 12.64 15.88
N ALA A 37 -17.51 12.44 15.02
CA ALA A 37 -18.36 13.46 14.44
C ALA A 37 -19.70 12.81 14.09
N ASP A 38 -20.82 13.53 14.30
CA ASP A 38 -22.16 12.99 14.13
C ASP A 38 -22.39 12.54 12.69
N HIS A 39 -22.95 11.35 12.56
CA HIS A 39 -23.27 10.71 11.27
C HIS A 39 -22.08 10.55 10.32
N MET A 40 -20.86 10.50 10.86
CA MET A 40 -19.63 10.32 10.08
C MET A 40 -18.95 9.01 10.41
N VAL A 41 -18.49 8.34 9.38
CA VAL A 41 -17.71 7.10 9.45
C VAL A 41 -16.52 7.18 8.49
N THR A 42 -15.53 6.33 8.70
CA THR A 42 -14.49 6.07 7.71
C THR A 42 -14.63 4.66 7.15
N GLN A 43 -14.68 4.55 5.85
CA GLN A 43 -14.48 3.29 5.14
C GLN A 43 -12.99 3.01 5.07
N VAL A 44 -12.58 1.77 5.29
CA VAL A 44 -11.19 1.37 5.37
C VAL A 44 -10.93 0.15 4.50
N GLN A 45 -9.87 0.23 3.71
CA GLN A 45 -9.26 -0.90 3.00
C GLN A 45 -7.80 -1.04 3.43
N THR A 46 -7.31 -2.26 3.57
CA THR A 46 -5.96 -2.51 4.06
C THR A 46 -5.21 -3.50 3.18
N ASN A 47 -3.98 -3.15 2.79
CA ASN A 47 -3.07 -4.10 2.16
C ASN A 47 -2.20 -4.77 3.23
N MET A 48 -2.01 -6.07 3.10
CA MET A 48 -1.17 -6.86 4.01
C MET A 48 0.30 -6.49 3.93
N ALA A 49 0.76 -6.04 2.77
CA ALA A 49 2.11 -5.58 2.53
C ALA A 49 2.11 -4.31 1.68
N ALA A 50 2.89 -3.31 2.06
CA ALA A 50 3.16 -2.12 1.27
C ALA A 50 4.68 -1.94 1.11
N THR A 51 5.36 -1.13 1.92
CA THR A 51 6.84 -0.99 1.80
C THR A 51 7.57 -2.30 2.04
N LEU A 52 6.94 -3.29 2.68
CA LEU A 52 7.50 -4.64 2.82
C LEU A 52 7.89 -5.28 1.48
N ASN A 53 7.19 -4.93 0.37
CA ASN A 53 7.58 -5.37 -0.98
C ASN A 53 8.93 -4.75 -1.42
N ILE A 54 9.15 -3.48 -1.09
CA ILE A 54 10.41 -2.80 -1.35
C ILE A 54 11.52 -3.43 -0.51
N ASP A 55 11.26 -3.62 0.79
CA ASP A 55 12.21 -4.24 1.73
C ASP A 55 12.63 -5.63 1.26
N TRP A 56 11.68 -6.44 0.82
CA TRP A 56 11.94 -7.77 0.27
C TRP A 56 12.86 -7.70 -0.96
N ALA A 57 12.56 -6.85 -1.94
CA ALA A 57 13.35 -6.73 -3.15
C ALA A 57 14.79 -6.23 -2.87
N LEU A 58 14.94 -5.28 -1.95
CA LEU A 58 16.25 -4.76 -1.55
C LEU A 58 17.06 -5.78 -0.75
N ARG A 59 16.44 -6.56 0.14
CA ARG A 59 17.10 -7.63 0.87
C ARG A 59 17.64 -8.70 -0.06
N MET A 60 16.84 -9.16 -1.04
CA MET A 60 17.32 -10.10 -2.06
C MET A 60 18.56 -9.58 -2.80
N ALA A 61 18.58 -8.29 -3.14
CA ALA A 61 19.75 -7.69 -3.77
C ALA A 61 20.96 -7.63 -2.82
N ALA A 62 20.75 -7.25 -1.57
CA ALA A 62 21.81 -7.20 -0.55
C ALA A 62 22.40 -8.58 -0.29
N ASP A 63 21.59 -9.62 -0.18
CA ASP A 63 22.00 -11.00 0.03
C ASP A 63 22.86 -11.50 -1.15
N LEU A 64 22.42 -11.29 -2.39
CA LEU A 64 23.16 -11.65 -3.59
C LEU A 64 24.53 -10.93 -3.65
N MET A 65 24.57 -9.65 -3.32
CA MET A 65 25.81 -8.87 -3.31
C MET A 65 26.77 -9.36 -2.21
N SER A 66 26.24 -9.74 -1.05
CA SER A 66 27.02 -10.33 0.05
C SER A 66 27.62 -11.67 -0.35
N GLU A 67 26.86 -12.56 -1.01
CA GLU A 67 27.35 -13.85 -1.50
C GLU A 67 28.49 -13.70 -2.52
N THR A 68 28.48 -12.62 -3.30
CA THR A 68 29.55 -12.31 -4.27
C THR A 68 30.73 -11.55 -3.69
N GLY A 69 30.76 -11.34 -2.37
CA GLY A 69 31.86 -10.65 -1.67
C GLY A 69 31.81 -9.13 -1.77
N HIS A 70 30.69 -8.56 -2.15
CA HIS A 70 30.46 -7.12 -2.26
C HIS A 70 29.28 -6.66 -1.36
N PRO A 71 29.36 -6.83 -0.03
CA PRO A 71 28.25 -6.49 0.86
C PRO A 71 27.94 -5.00 0.79
N HIS A 72 26.67 -4.67 0.71
CA HIS A 72 26.15 -3.31 0.81
C HIS A 72 25.24 -3.19 2.01
N ASP A 73 25.28 -2.04 2.69
CA ASP A 73 24.31 -1.73 3.73
C ASP A 73 22.92 -1.54 3.09
N TYR A 74 21.92 -2.09 3.75
CA TYR A 74 20.52 -1.93 3.36
C TYR A 74 20.13 -0.46 3.23
N ALA A 75 20.60 0.41 4.13
CA ALA A 75 20.33 1.85 4.07
C ALA A 75 20.88 2.52 2.79
N ASP A 76 22.02 2.06 2.30
CA ASP A 76 22.60 2.54 1.05
C ASP A 76 21.75 2.16 -0.17
N LEU A 77 21.13 0.98 -0.14
CA LEU A 77 20.21 0.55 -1.20
C LEU A 77 18.91 1.37 -1.17
N VAL A 78 18.36 1.63 0.02
CA VAL A 78 17.18 2.51 0.18
C VAL A 78 17.47 3.90 -0.39
N ALA A 79 18.63 4.48 -0.11
CA ALA A 79 19.02 5.81 -0.60
C ALA A 79 19.14 5.87 -2.15
N ARG A 80 19.28 4.73 -2.83
CA ARG A 80 19.38 4.65 -4.30
C ARG A 80 18.02 4.57 -5.01
N ILE A 81 16.92 4.34 -4.32
CA ILE A 81 15.59 4.12 -4.93
C ILE A 81 15.21 5.27 -5.84
N ASP A 82 15.24 6.52 -5.36
CA ASP A 82 14.85 7.69 -6.17
C ASP A 82 15.73 7.81 -7.45
N GLY A 83 17.02 7.50 -7.36
CA GLY A 83 17.93 7.47 -8.50
C GLY A 83 17.63 6.33 -9.49
N TRP A 84 17.13 5.19 -9.02
CA TRP A 84 16.67 4.10 -9.90
C TRP A 84 15.36 4.47 -10.59
N LEU A 85 14.42 5.03 -9.86
CA LEU A 85 13.15 5.50 -10.41
C LEU A 85 13.36 6.58 -11.49
N ALA A 86 14.30 7.50 -11.29
CA ALA A 86 14.59 8.56 -12.25
C ALA A 86 15.14 8.07 -13.63
N ARG A 87 15.70 6.86 -13.69
CA ARG A 87 16.30 6.29 -14.92
C ARG A 87 15.59 5.04 -15.46
N SER A 88 14.45 4.69 -14.91
CA SER A 88 13.58 3.61 -15.39
C SER A 88 12.32 4.21 -16.02
N GLU A 89 11.83 3.60 -17.08
CA GLU A 89 10.60 4.03 -17.73
C GLU A 89 9.36 3.54 -16.95
N PRO A 90 8.35 4.40 -16.75
CA PRO A 90 7.11 4.03 -16.06
C PRO A 90 6.33 2.94 -16.80
N GLY A 91 5.68 2.06 -16.03
CA GLY A 91 4.66 1.16 -16.53
C GLY A 91 5.14 0.03 -17.44
N GLN A 92 6.45 -0.25 -17.50
CA GLN A 92 6.99 -1.32 -18.34
C GLN A 92 6.69 -2.72 -17.80
N ILE A 93 6.53 -2.85 -16.48
CA ILE A 93 6.31 -4.12 -15.78
C ILE A 93 5.18 -3.91 -14.77
N LEU A 94 4.22 -4.82 -14.75
CA LEU A 94 3.24 -4.87 -13.66
C LEU A 94 3.78 -5.74 -12.52
N TYR A 95 3.57 -5.31 -11.30
CA TYR A 95 3.85 -6.08 -10.10
C TYR A 95 2.63 -6.08 -9.18
N HIS A 96 2.21 -7.27 -8.72
CA HIS A 96 1.18 -7.40 -7.68
C HIS A 96 1.86 -7.52 -6.32
N PRO A 97 1.60 -6.59 -5.36
CA PRO A 97 2.39 -6.46 -4.15
C PRO A 97 1.95 -7.39 -3.01
N TYR A 98 1.61 -8.64 -3.32
CA TYR A 98 1.09 -9.61 -2.34
C TYR A 98 2.19 -10.48 -1.75
N ILE A 99 3.27 -9.84 -1.26
CA ILE A 99 4.45 -10.54 -0.73
C ILE A 99 4.22 -11.16 0.66
N SER A 100 3.14 -10.79 1.34
CA SER A 100 2.81 -11.35 2.65
C SER A 100 2.49 -12.84 2.56
N GLU A 101 3.03 -13.66 3.45
CA GLU A 101 2.70 -15.08 3.57
C GLU A 101 1.23 -15.32 3.95
N ALA A 102 0.60 -14.35 4.61
CA ALA A 102 -0.82 -14.39 4.94
C ALA A 102 -1.74 -14.01 3.77
N GLY A 103 -1.19 -13.80 2.57
CA GLY A 103 -1.95 -13.39 1.40
C GLY A 103 -2.35 -11.92 1.41
N GLU A 104 -3.56 -11.61 0.93
CA GLU A 104 -4.08 -10.25 0.86
C GLU A 104 -5.48 -10.16 1.48
N ARG A 105 -5.85 -8.97 2.00
CA ARG A 105 -7.16 -8.71 2.59
C ARG A 105 -7.85 -7.44 2.08
N GLY A 106 -7.23 -6.70 1.20
CA GLY A 106 -7.83 -5.52 0.54
C GLY A 106 -7.14 -5.17 -0.79
N PRO A 107 -7.91 -4.93 -1.87
CA PRO A 107 -9.38 -4.94 -1.98
C PRO A 107 -9.98 -6.34 -2.17
N ILE A 108 -9.16 -7.39 -2.18
CA ILE A 108 -9.58 -8.79 -2.23
C ILE A 108 -9.16 -9.50 -0.94
N VAL A 109 -9.97 -10.46 -0.50
CA VAL A 109 -9.60 -11.35 0.61
C VAL A 109 -9.20 -12.69 0.00
N ASN A 110 -7.90 -12.94 -0.07
CA ASN A 110 -7.34 -14.19 -0.57
C ASN A 110 -6.04 -14.55 0.17
N ALA A 111 -6.11 -15.56 1.04
CA ALA A 111 -4.96 -16.04 1.83
C ALA A 111 -3.86 -16.67 0.94
N ASN A 112 -4.21 -17.09 -0.27
CA ASN A 112 -3.30 -17.72 -1.22
C ASN A 112 -2.63 -16.72 -2.16
N ALA A 113 -3.06 -15.44 -2.16
CA ALA A 113 -2.48 -14.41 -3.01
C ALA A 113 -0.97 -14.28 -2.77
N ARG A 114 -0.20 -14.21 -3.86
CA ARG A 114 1.27 -14.08 -3.84
C ARG A 114 1.72 -13.04 -4.85
N ALA A 115 2.83 -12.41 -4.54
CA ALA A 115 3.45 -11.42 -5.40
C ALA A 115 3.92 -12.02 -6.74
N GLY A 116 3.94 -11.19 -7.77
CA GLY A 116 4.39 -11.62 -9.09
C GLY A 116 4.65 -10.45 -10.04
N PHE A 117 5.69 -10.58 -10.86
CA PHE A 117 5.99 -9.68 -11.97
C PHE A 117 5.36 -10.19 -13.25
N ILE A 118 4.80 -9.29 -14.05
CA ILE A 118 4.19 -9.58 -15.35
C ILE A 118 4.78 -8.61 -16.39
N GLY A 119 5.15 -9.12 -17.55
CA GLY A 119 5.70 -8.32 -18.65
C GLY A 119 7.23 -8.23 -18.68
N LEU A 120 7.94 -9.10 -17.91
CA LEU A 120 9.40 -9.13 -17.94
C LEU A 120 9.96 -9.52 -19.32
N SER A 121 11.04 -8.87 -19.70
CA SER A 121 11.84 -9.19 -20.87
C SER A 121 13.34 -9.13 -20.54
N SER A 122 14.18 -9.63 -21.45
CA SER A 122 15.64 -9.60 -21.28
C SER A 122 16.25 -8.20 -21.29
N GLY A 123 15.49 -7.18 -21.68
CA GLY A 123 15.90 -5.77 -21.64
C GLY A 123 15.80 -5.13 -20.27
N HIS A 124 15.00 -5.69 -19.37
CA HIS A 124 14.78 -5.12 -18.03
C HIS A 124 15.95 -5.41 -17.09
N ARG A 125 16.18 -4.46 -16.20
CA ARG A 125 17.25 -4.50 -15.18
C ARG A 125 16.67 -4.29 -13.79
N PHE A 126 17.48 -4.47 -12.76
CA PHE A 126 17.07 -4.30 -11.37
C PHE A 126 16.35 -2.98 -11.06
N PRO A 127 16.79 -1.80 -11.58
CA PRO A 127 16.03 -0.55 -11.42
C PRO A 127 14.58 -0.63 -11.94
N ASP A 128 14.33 -1.35 -13.03
CA ASP A 128 12.99 -1.51 -13.62
C ASP A 128 12.10 -2.38 -12.72
N LEU A 129 12.67 -3.40 -12.08
CA LEU A 129 11.97 -4.21 -11.10
C LEU A 129 11.58 -3.39 -9.86
N ILE A 130 12.53 -2.57 -9.34
CA ILE A 130 12.25 -1.69 -8.19
C ILE A 130 11.17 -0.67 -8.55
N ARG A 131 11.19 -0.10 -9.77
CA ARG A 131 10.14 0.79 -10.24
C ARG A 131 8.77 0.08 -10.22
N ALA A 132 8.67 -1.11 -10.79
CA ALA A 132 7.41 -1.87 -10.80
C ALA A 132 6.90 -2.15 -9.38
N VAL A 133 7.79 -2.48 -8.44
CA VAL A 133 7.45 -2.68 -7.02
C VAL A 133 6.90 -1.38 -6.41
N VAL A 134 7.55 -0.23 -6.64
CA VAL A 134 7.10 1.06 -6.11
C VAL A 134 5.78 1.51 -6.75
N GLU A 135 5.64 1.36 -8.07
CA GLU A 135 4.40 1.67 -8.81
C GLU A 135 3.21 0.86 -8.34
N SER A 136 3.44 -0.40 -7.98
CA SER A 136 2.39 -1.28 -7.48
C SER A 136 1.74 -0.79 -6.20
N LEU A 137 2.45 -0.03 -5.36
CA LEU A 137 1.87 0.56 -4.14
C LEU A 137 0.82 1.63 -4.50
N GLY A 138 1.06 2.39 -5.56
CA GLY A 138 0.09 3.33 -6.12
C GLY A 138 -1.13 2.61 -6.73
N MET A 139 -0.89 1.54 -7.51
CA MET A 139 -1.96 0.74 -8.11
C MET A 139 -2.82 0.06 -7.05
N ALA A 140 -2.21 -0.51 -6.00
CA ALA A 140 -2.93 -1.13 -4.89
C ALA A 140 -3.75 -0.11 -4.09
N ALA A 141 -3.23 1.11 -3.88
CA ALA A 141 -3.98 2.19 -3.27
C ALA A 141 -5.19 2.59 -4.11
N ARG A 142 -5.03 2.75 -5.44
CA ARG A 142 -6.14 3.02 -6.38
C ARG A 142 -7.21 1.92 -6.32
N ASP A 143 -6.79 0.66 -6.27
CA ASP A 143 -7.67 -0.50 -6.17
C ASP A 143 -8.49 -0.47 -4.85
N CYS A 144 -7.84 -0.15 -3.74
CA CYS A 144 -8.48 0.02 -2.43
C CYS A 144 -9.52 1.15 -2.44
N TYR A 145 -9.19 2.30 -3.03
CA TYR A 145 -10.16 3.40 -3.17
C TYR A 145 -11.28 3.05 -4.13
N GLY A 146 -11.02 2.34 -5.22
CA GLY A 146 -12.03 1.81 -6.12
C GLY A 146 -13.03 0.89 -5.43
N ALA A 147 -12.57 0.07 -4.47
CA ALA A 147 -13.43 -0.77 -3.65
C ALA A 147 -14.29 0.02 -2.64
N MET A 148 -13.96 1.28 -2.36
CA MET A 148 -14.76 2.23 -1.60
C MET A 148 -15.66 3.12 -2.48
N ASP A 149 -15.85 2.71 -3.74
CA ASP A 149 -16.75 3.27 -4.77
C ASP A 149 -16.31 4.60 -5.41
N GLU A 150 -15.32 5.31 -4.87
CA GLU A 150 -14.89 6.58 -5.43
C GLU A 150 -13.42 6.87 -5.13
N LEU A 151 -12.69 7.33 -6.15
CA LEU A 151 -11.34 7.84 -5.95
C LEU A 151 -11.37 9.18 -5.20
N PRO A 152 -10.42 9.45 -4.31
CA PRO A 152 -10.37 10.69 -3.55
C PRO A 152 -10.06 11.88 -4.45
N LYS A 153 -10.58 13.07 -4.09
CA LYS A 153 -10.23 14.34 -4.75
C LYS A 153 -8.93 14.95 -4.21
N GLU A 154 -8.54 14.58 -3.02
CA GLU A 154 -7.27 14.91 -2.36
C GLU A 154 -6.93 13.78 -1.40
N LEU A 155 -5.67 13.43 -1.34
CA LEU A 155 -5.17 12.35 -0.51
C LEU A 155 -4.18 12.88 0.52
N ARG A 156 -4.46 12.67 1.80
CA ARG A 156 -3.49 12.89 2.87
C ARG A 156 -2.65 11.64 3.05
N LEU A 157 -1.33 11.80 3.08
CA LEU A 157 -0.39 10.68 3.19
C LEU A 157 0.39 10.77 4.50
N THR A 158 0.48 9.64 5.19
CA THR A 158 1.28 9.45 6.39
C THR A 158 2.08 8.14 6.30
N GLY A 159 2.97 7.91 7.28
CA GLY A 159 3.83 6.74 7.32
C GLY A 159 5.16 6.94 6.60
N GLY A 160 6.00 5.89 6.58
CA GLY A 160 7.36 5.96 6.04
C GLY A 160 7.45 6.37 4.57
N ALA A 161 6.47 5.94 3.77
CA ALA A 161 6.36 6.27 2.36
C ALA A 161 6.20 7.77 2.07
N ALA A 162 5.64 8.54 3.01
CA ALA A 162 5.48 9.97 2.89
C ALA A 162 6.81 10.74 2.76
N ARG A 163 7.93 10.13 3.16
CA ARG A 163 9.27 10.74 3.08
C ARG A 163 9.85 10.73 1.67
N SER A 164 9.49 9.76 0.81
CA SER A 164 9.96 9.69 -0.58
C SER A 164 9.10 10.56 -1.49
N ARG A 165 9.71 11.58 -2.10
CA ARG A 165 9.04 12.44 -3.09
C ARG A 165 8.60 11.65 -4.32
N ALA A 166 9.44 10.72 -4.79
CA ALA A 166 9.12 9.90 -5.95
C ALA A 166 7.89 9.02 -5.69
N LEU A 167 7.81 8.39 -4.50
CA LEU A 167 6.65 7.57 -4.13
C LEU A 167 5.38 8.41 -3.99
N ARG A 168 5.46 9.62 -3.43
CA ARG A 168 4.31 10.55 -3.38
C ARG A 168 3.81 10.89 -4.78
N GLY A 169 4.72 11.18 -5.72
CA GLY A 169 4.37 11.46 -7.11
C GLY A 169 3.71 10.26 -7.82
N ILE A 170 4.24 9.05 -7.61
CA ILE A 170 3.66 7.81 -8.12
C ILE A 170 2.26 7.58 -7.54
N LEU A 171 2.09 7.76 -6.24
CA LEU A 171 0.80 7.60 -5.57
C LEU A 171 -0.22 8.63 -6.08
N ALA A 172 0.18 9.90 -6.20
CA ALA A 172 -0.67 10.95 -6.75
C ALA A 172 -1.14 10.60 -8.16
N ALA A 173 -0.22 10.18 -9.03
CA ALA A 173 -0.51 9.82 -10.41
C ALA A 173 -1.40 8.56 -10.52
N ALA A 174 -1.13 7.52 -9.74
CA ALA A 174 -1.89 6.28 -9.77
C ALA A 174 -3.34 6.47 -9.26
N VAL A 175 -3.51 7.23 -8.17
CA VAL A 175 -4.82 7.54 -7.60
C VAL A 175 -5.54 8.64 -8.40
N GLY A 176 -4.79 9.48 -9.10
CA GLY A 176 -5.33 10.61 -9.88
C GLY A 176 -5.76 11.79 -8.99
N ALA A 177 -5.13 11.96 -7.84
CA ALA A 177 -5.47 13.00 -6.87
C ALA A 177 -4.22 13.67 -6.29
N PRO A 178 -4.27 14.97 -5.96
CA PRO A 178 -3.19 15.63 -5.26
C PRO A 178 -2.91 14.97 -3.90
N VAL A 179 -1.63 14.86 -3.55
CA VAL A 179 -1.18 14.32 -2.26
C VAL A 179 -0.71 15.46 -1.37
N ARG A 180 -1.13 15.44 -0.10
CA ARG A 180 -0.59 16.30 0.97
C ARG A 180 0.04 15.45 2.05
N VAL A 181 1.18 15.90 2.55
CA VAL A 181 1.86 15.29 3.70
C VAL A 181 1.71 16.20 4.90
N SER A 182 1.44 15.62 6.06
CA SER A 182 1.45 16.38 7.32
C SER A 182 2.88 16.46 7.88
N ALA A 183 3.25 17.61 8.39
CA ALA A 183 4.48 17.78 9.15
C ALA A 183 4.45 17.08 10.53
N ARG A 184 3.30 16.53 10.93
CA ARG A 184 3.14 15.82 12.20
C ARG A 184 3.65 14.39 12.08
N GLU A 185 4.63 14.03 12.90
CA GLU A 185 5.21 12.70 12.92
C GLU A 185 4.25 11.65 13.53
N GLU A 186 3.63 11.97 14.68
CA GLU A 186 2.78 11.08 15.45
C GLU A 186 1.28 11.40 15.26
N ALA A 187 0.78 11.22 14.02
CA ALA A 187 -0.60 11.55 13.68
C ALA A 187 -1.65 10.76 14.49
N GLY A 188 -1.37 9.49 14.82
CA GLY A 188 -2.26 8.65 15.62
C GLY A 188 -2.40 9.16 17.06
N ALA A 189 -1.28 9.46 17.72
CA ALA A 189 -1.27 10.01 19.08
C ALA A 189 -1.98 11.39 19.13
N ALA A 190 -1.75 12.24 18.12
CA ALA A 190 -2.44 13.49 18.00
C ALA A 190 -3.95 13.32 17.86
N GLY A 191 -4.41 12.37 17.06
CA GLY A 191 -5.84 12.04 16.92
C GLY A 191 -6.49 11.66 18.25
N CYS A 192 -5.82 10.83 19.06
CA CYS A 192 -6.29 10.47 20.40
C CYS A 192 -6.35 11.71 21.31
N ALA A 193 -5.33 12.57 21.28
CA ALA A 193 -5.31 13.80 22.09
C ALA A 193 -6.41 14.77 21.67
N MET A 194 -6.70 14.89 20.37
CA MET A 194 -7.81 15.72 19.86
C MET A 194 -9.17 15.19 20.34
N MET A 195 -9.41 13.88 20.28
CA MET A 195 -10.63 13.28 20.83
C MET A 195 -10.79 13.54 22.33
N ALA A 196 -9.70 13.43 23.10
CA ALA A 196 -9.71 13.75 24.51
C ALA A 196 -10.01 15.23 24.77
N ALA A 197 -9.42 16.15 23.99
CA ALA A 197 -9.64 17.58 24.11
C ALA A 197 -11.10 17.98 23.87
N VAL A 198 -11.76 17.36 22.89
CA VAL A 198 -13.19 17.53 22.65
C VAL A 198 -14.02 16.94 23.80
N ALA A 199 -13.67 15.73 24.26
CA ALA A 199 -14.41 15.03 25.33
C ALA A 199 -14.41 15.80 26.66
N ILE A 200 -13.30 16.50 26.99
CA ILE A 200 -13.22 17.34 28.21
C ILE A 200 -13.73 18.77 28.00
N GLY A 201 -14.25 19.10 26.82
CA GLY A 201 -14.80 20.43 26.51
C GLY A 201 -13.75 21.53 26.24
N ALA A 202 -12.48 21.16 26.00
CA ALA A 202 -11.45 22.11 25.58
C ALA A 202 -11.69 22.66 24.17
N TYR A 203 -12.38 21.87 23.33
CA TYR A 203 -12.91 22.25 22.02
C TYR A 203 -14.38 21.90 21.93
N SER A 204 -15.16 22.72 21.22
CA SER A 204 -16.60 22.49 21.02
C SER A 204 -16.90 21.23 20.21
N ASP A 205 -16.02 20.93 19.26
CA ASP A 205 -16.18 19.82 18.30
C ASP A 205 -14.83 19.46 17.64
N MET A 206 -14.82 18.35 16.89
CA MET A 206 -13.64 17.89 16.19
C MET A 206 -13.23 18.80 15.03
N GLU A 207 -14.16 19.51 14.39
CA GLU A 207 -13.85 20.40 13.26
C GLU A 207 -12.98 21.58 13.73
N SER A 208 -13.36 22.20 14.84
CA SER A 208 -12.59 23.25 15.50
C SER A 208 -11.19 22.78 15.88
N CYS A 209 -11.09 21.58 16.47
CA CYS A 209 -9.82 20.98 16.84
C CYS A 209 -8.95 20.68 15.61
N VAL A 210 -9.52 20.13 14.53
CA VAL A 210 -8.81 19.83 13.27
C VAL A 210 -8.30 21.11 12.61
N SER A 211 -9.10 22.20 12.62
CA SER A 211 -8.70 23.46 12.00
C SER A 211 -7.45 24.06 12.65
N GLU A 212 -7.27 23.87 13.95
CA GLU A 212 -6.13 24.37 14.70
C GLU A 212 -4.95 23.41 14.74
N TRP A 213 -5.20 22.11 14.90
CA TRP A 213 -4.15 21.11 15.14
C TRP A 213 -3.66 20.41 13.88
N VAL A 214 -4.45 20.36 12.81
CA VAL A 214 -4.11 19.59 11.59
C VAL A 214 -3.86 20.50 10.42
N THR A 215 -4.78 21.43 10.14
CA THR A 215 -4.74 22.26 8.94
C THR A 215 -3.43 23.05 8.78
N PRO A 216 -2.87 23.68 9.83
CA PRO A 216 -1.62 24.45 9.71
C PRO A 216 -0.38 23.57 9.44
N LEU A 217 -0.48 22.26 9.69
CA LEU A 217 0.61 21.30 9.52
C LEU A 217 0.53 20.53 8.20
N LEU A 218 -0.50 20.75 7.40
CA LEU A 218 -0.61 20.18 6.07
C LEU A 218 0.29 20.95 5.09
N GLY A 219 1.22 20.22 4.46
CA GLY A 219 2.05 20.77 3.38
C GLY A 219 1.24 21.15 2.14
N ASP A 220 1.91 21.71 1.16
CA ASP A 220 1.32 22.03 -0.15
C ASP A 220 0.81 20.75 -0.84
N ALA A 221 -0.19 20.94 -1.69
CA ALA A 221 -0.72 19.85 -2.52
C ALA A 221 0.25 19.52 -3.66
N GLU A 222 0.81 18.31 -3.65
CA GLU A 222 1.60 17.79 -4.74
C GLU A 222 0.65 17.21 -5.81
N THR A 223 0.47 17.92 -6.91
CA THR A 223 -0.43 17.51 -7.99
C THR A 223 0.16 16.34 -8.79
N PRO A 224 -0.68 15.43 -9.31
CA PRO A 224 -0.23 14.38 -10.22
C PRO A 224 0.52 14.95 -11.43
N GLU A 225 1.60 14.31 -11.81
CA GLU A 225 2.26 14.60 -13.08
C GLU A 225 1.38 14.03 -14.20
N PRO A 226 1.00 14.84 -15.23
CA PRO A 226 -0.03 14.46 -16.21
C PRO A 226 0.30 13.21 -17.06
N ASP A 227 1.54 13.08 -17.54
CA ASP A 227 1.94 11.96 -18.38
C ASP A 227 2.01 10.65 -17.56
N LEU A 228 2.50 10.74 -16.33
CA LEU A 228 2.53 9.61 -15.42
C LEU A 228 1.11 9.16 -15.02
N GLN A 229 0.21 10.11 -14.78
CA GLN A 229 -1.20 9.82 -14.51
C GLN A 229 -1.89 9.16 -15.71
N ALA A 230 -1.63 9.62 -16.92
CA ALA A 230 -2.15 9.02 -18.13
C ALA A 230 -1.67 7.58 -18.27
N THR A 231 -0.37 7.34 -18.11
CA THR A 231 0.25 6.00 -18.14
C THR A 231 -0.43 5.05 -17.17
N TYR A 232 -0.58 5.45 -15.91
CA TYR A 232 -1.20 4.57 -14.89
C TYR A 232 -2.70 4.40 -15.08
N SER A 233 -3.38 5.38 -15.65
CA SER A 233 -4.81 5.25 -15.98
C SER A 233 -5.05 4.27 -17.12
N GLU A 234 -4.15 4.21 -18.09
CA GLU A 234 -4.18 3.25 -19.18
C GLU A 234 -3.86 1.82 -18.69
N LEU A 235 -2.87 1.68 -17.80
CA LEU A 235 -2.41 0.37 -17.33
C LEU A 235 -3.30 -0.26 -16.23
N TYR A 236 -4.02 0.55 -15.47
CA TYR A 236 -4.81 0.05 -14.36
C TYR A 236 -5.83 -1.04 -14.72
N PRO A 237 -6.56 -0.99 -15.85
CA PRO A 237 -7.44 -2.08 -16.27
C PRO A 237 -6.70 -3.41 -16.48
N ALA A 238 -5.47 -3.36 -17.04
CA ALA A 238 -4.64 -4.54 -17.23
C ALA A 238 -4.13 -5.08 -15.89
N TYR A 239 -3.75 -4.20 -14.95
CA TYR A 239 -3.37 -4.58 -13.58
C TYR A 239 -4.50 -5.31 -12.85
N ALA A 240 -5.72 -4.77 -12.88
CA ALA A 240 -6.88 -5.37 -12.23
C ALA A 240 -7.23 -6.74 -12.86
N LYS A 241 -7.24 -6.81 -14.19
CA LYS A 241 -7.54 -8.06 -14.92
C LYS A 241 -6.48 -9.15 -14.69
N ALA A 242 -5.20 -8.76 -14.62
CA ALA A 242 -4.12 -9.71 -14.34
C ALA A 242 -4.25 -10.28 -12.92
N ARG A 243 -4.63 -9.48 -11.91
CA ARG A 243 -4.93 -9.96 -10.57
C ARG A 243 -6.01 -11.03 -10.58
N GLU A 244 -7.15 -10.77 -11.24
CA GLU A 244 -8.24 -11.75 -11.36
C GLU A 244 -7.80 -13.05 -12.02
N ALA A 245 -6.97 -12.97 -13.06
CA ALA A 245 -6.44 -14.13 -13.76
C ALA A 245 -5.45 -14.96 -12.93
N LEU A 246 -4.81 -14.35 -11.94
CA LEU A 246 -3.85 -15.03 -11.06
C LEU A 246 -4.51 -15.79 -9.89
N GLU A 247 -5.75 -15.49 -9.52
CA GLU A 247 -6.42 -16.16 -8.40
C GLU A 247 -6.41 -17.69 -8.51
N PRO A 248 -6.80 -18.32 -9.64
CA PRO A 248 -6.74 -19.77 -9.77
C PRO A 248 -5.31 -20.34 -9.74
N VAL A 249 -4.32 -19.53 -10.11
CA VAL A 249 -2.90 -19.91 -10.07
C VAL A 249 -2.42 -19.96 -8.62
N TRP A 250 -2.77 -18.96 -7.82
CA TRP A 250 -2.43 -18.93 -6.38
C TRP A 250 -3.02 -20.12 -5.64
N ASP A 251 -4.28 -20.46 -5.91
CA ASP A 251 -4.95 -21.62 -5.28
C ASP A 251 -4.25 -22.94 -5.64
N ARG A 252 -3.82 -23.10 -6.88
CA ARG A 252 -3.05 -24.29 -7.30
C ARG A 252 -1.68 -24.36 -6.65
N LEU A 253 -0.98 -23.24 -6.55
CA LEU A 253 0.31 -23.16 -5.88
C LEU A 253 0.18 -23.45 -4.37
N ALA A 254 -0.88 -22.98 -3.73
CA ALA A 254 -1.16 -23.27 -2.32
C ALA A 254 -1.41 -24.76 -2.12
N ALA A 255 -2.30 -25.36 -2.89
CA ALA A 255 -2.59 -26.79 -2.81
C ALA A 255 -1.34 -27.68 -3.04
N HIS A 256 -0.40 -27.23 -3.87
CA HIS A 256 0.87 -27.94 -4.07
C HIS A 256 1.78 -27.85 -2.85
N ARG A 257 1.90 -26.69 -2.22
CA ARG A 257 2.68 -26.49 -0.98
C ARG A 257 2.13 -27.34 0.16
N ASP A 258 0.82 -27.27 0.40
CA ASP A 258 0.14 -28.03 1.46
C ASP A 258 0.31 -29.56 1.27
N GLY A 259 0.28 -30.02 0.03
CA GLY A 259 0.52 -31.41 -0.30
C GLY A 259 1.98 -31.85 -0.17
N ALA A 260 2.95 -30.94 -0.27
CA ALA A 260 4.36 -31.20 -0.01
C ALA A 260 4.62 -31.29 1.51
N ASP A 261 4.11 -30.34 2.28
CA ASP A 261 4.25 -30.32 3.75
C ASP A 261 3.64 -31.58 4.39
N ALA A 262 2.49 -32.04 3.90
CA ALA A 262 1.86 -33.28 4.36
C ALA A 262 2.69 -34.55 4.08
N LYS A 263 3.52 -34.55 3.04
CA LYS A 263 4.43 -35.66 2.72
C LYS A 263 5.69 -35.66 3.58
N ASP A 264 6.21 -34.48 3.91
CA ASP A 264 7.38 -34.34 4.79
C ASP A 264 7.03 -34.72 6.24
N ASP A 265 5.86 -34.33 6.74
CA ASP A 265 5.36 -34.76 8.05
C ASP A 265 5.14 -36.27 8.13
N ALA A 266 4.65 -36.87 7.05
CA ALA A 266 4.46 -38.33 6.97
C ALA A 266 5.79 -39.13 6.86
N SER A 267 6.85 -38.47 6.37
CA SER A 267 8.17 -39.09 6.18
C SER A 267 9.07 -38.99 7.43
N ASN A 268 8.70 -38.17 8.44
CA ASN A 268 9.43 -38.02 9.69
C ASN A 268 8.60 -38.53 10.90
N PRO A 269 8.43 -39.83 11.07
CA PRO A 269 7.75 -40.38 12.26
C PRO A 269 8.62 -40.04 13.46
N THR A 270 8.13 -39.10 14.30
CA THR A 270 8.71 -38.79 15.60
C THR A 270 9.14 -40.06 16.32
N GLN A 271 10.43 -40.14 16.63
CA GLN A 271 10.94 -41.07 17.65
C GLN A 271 10.31 -40.67 18.99
N GLY A 272 9.09 -41.12 19.19
CA GLY A 272 8.45 -41.17 20.49
C GLY A 272 8.77 -42.50 21.12
N GLY A 273 9.63 -42.51 22.12
CA GLY A 273 9.87 -43.73 22.80
C GLY A 273 10.82 -43.63 23.97
N SER A 274 10.26 -43.79 25.10
CA SER A 274 10.79 -44.25 26.39
C SER A 274 11.40 -43.21 27.27
#